data_a5ec5498ede642754b31eb3bb9bd0928
#
_entry.id   a5ec5498ede642754b31eb3bb9bd0928
#
_cell.length_a   1.000
_cell.length_b   1.000
_cell.length_c   1.000
_cell.angle_alpha   90.00
_cell.angle_beta   90.00
_cell.angle_gamma   90.00
#
_symmetry.space_group_name_H-M   'P 1'
#
loop_
_entity.id
_entity.type
_entity.pdbx_description
1 polymer ?
#
loop_
_entity_poly.entity_id
_entity_poly.type
_entity_poly.pdbx_seq_one_letter_code
_entity_poly.pdbx_strand_id
1 'polypeptide(L)'
;MKSFVLILLCPFFLISQNYIQEIDSLIEAKKYEQAVQKLEVYISKTPQDIVLLELMGDAYGFQSNWAKAVSCYKQLLDLNPKNATYHYKYGGVLGKLAKEERKLSGIGQISRVKTSFITATELDPSHINVRWALVELYTQLPSFLGGSYKKALIYADQLEQLSESNGYFAKAYVYEKSDKIASAKTYYKKGLNTWNESGCFQSEVLDSTHLNMHTNFLHFLVATACVLHSTRLTVGQQHIDYYIDNNSSKDSEPLEEAYLLQAQLFKLQNKIPEAIASIDQALLLKPNFAEALKEQQLILLLKP
;
A
#
# COMPACT_ATOMS: atom_id res chain seq x y z
N MET A 1 28.27 -49.33 -25.39
CA MET A 1 26.94 -48.82 -25.63
C MET A 1 26.69 -47.67 -24.66
N LYS A 2 26.75 -46.42 -25.11
CA LYS A 2 26.49 -45.25 -24.28
C LYS A 2 25.03 -44.88 -24.46
N SER A 3 24.21 -45.07 -23.43
CA SER A 3 22.80 -44.67 -23.43
C SER A 3 22.71 -43.14 -23.35
N PHE A 4 22.28 -42.53 -24.43
CA PHE A 4 21.88 -41.12 -24.46
C PHE A 4 20.49 -41.01 -23.81
N VAL A 5 20.42 -40.48 -22.60
CA VAL A 5 19.17 -40.09 -21.97
C VAL A 5 18.79 -38.75 -22.57
N LEU A 6 17.85 -38.75 -23.51
CA LEU A 6 17.23 -37.56 -24.09
C LEU A 6 16.28 -36.98 -23.03
N ILE A 7 16.73 -35.93 -22.31
CA ILE A 7 15.87 -35.15 -21.44
C ILE A 7 14.95 -34.36 -22.35
N LEU A 8 13.73 -34.85 -22.54
CA LEU A 8 12.61 -34.09 -23.11
C LEU A 8 12.27 -32.95 -22.12
N LEU A 9 12.94 -31.81 -22.28
CA LEU A 9 12.54 -30.57 -21.63
C LEU A 9 11.10 -30.25 -22.07
N CYS A 10 10.19 -30.38 -21.13
CA CYS A 10 8.74 -30.29 -21.28
C CYS A 10 8.35 -28.94 -21.91
N PRO A 11 7.67 -28.91 -23.07
CA PRO A 11 7.18 -27.66 -23.67
C PRO A 11 6.20 -26.90 -22.79
N PHE A 12 5.69 -27.51 -21.72
CA PHE A 12 4.80 -26.91 -20.74
C PHE A 12 5.44 -25.73 -19.98
N PHE A 13 6.78 -25.74 -19.73
CA PHE A 13 7.45 -24.62 -19.06
C PHE A 13 7.50 -23.33 -19.90
N LEU A 14 7.64 -23.45 -21.20
CA LEU A 14 7.68 -22.28 -22.10
C LEU A 14 6.29 -21.66 -22.29
N ILE A 15 5.24 -22.46 -22.23
CA ILE A 15 3.86 -21.98 -22.36
C ILE A 15 3.43 -21.23 -21.09
N SER A 16 3.85 -21.70 -19.90
CA SER A 16 3.50 -21.06 -18.62
C SER A 16 4.13 -19.68 -18.46
N GLN A 17 5.36 -19.45 -18.89
CA GLN A 17 6.01 -18.14 -18.81
C GLN A 17 5.37 -17.09 -19.72
N ASN A 18 4.80 -17.48 -20.85
CA ASN A 18 4.27 -16.53 -21.83
C ASN A 18 2.95 -15.88 -21.37
N TYR A 19 2.06 -16.62 -20.69
CA TYR A 19 0.81 -16.04 -20.19
C TYR A 19 0.99 -15.19 -18.94
N ILE A 20 1.96 -15.50 -18.07
CA ILE A 20 2.28 -14.68 -16.90
C ILE A 20 2.74 -13.30 -17.37
N GLN A 21 3.72 -13.21 -18.28
CA GLN A 21 4.19 -11.95 -18.83
C GLN A 21 3.08 -11.15 -19.52
N GLU A 22 2.15 -11.83 -20.21
CA GLU A 22 1.01 -11.17 -20.82
C GLU A 22 0.09 -10.53 -19.77
N ILE A 23 -0.22 -11.27 -18.68
CA ILE A 23 -1.04 -10.76 -17.58
C ILE A 23 -0.35 -9.62 -16.86
N ASP A 24 0.93 -9.75 -16.56
CA ASP A 24 1.73 -8.70 -15.92
C ASP A 24 1.72 -7.41 -16.75
N SER A 25 1.95 -7.51 -18.06
CA SER A 25 1.86 -6.36 -18.97
C SER A 25 0.48 -5.68 -18.98
N LEU A 26 -0.60 -6.45 -18.83
CA LEU A 26 -1.95 -5.88 -18.72
C LEU A 26 -2.17 -5.18 -17.39
N ILE A 27 -1.65 -5.74 -16.29
CA ILE A 27 -1.72 -5.14 -14.95
C ILE A 27 -0.92 -3.85 -14.92
N GLU A 28 0.31 -3.83 -15.43
CA GLU A 28 1.15 -2.64 -15.56
C GLU A 28 0.50 -1.54 -16.40
N ALA A 29 -0.16 -1.94 -17.51
CA ALA A 29 -0.93 -1.03 -18.33
C ALA A 29 -2.27 -0.59 -17.70
N LYS A 30 -2.56 -0.98 -16.47
CA LYS A 30 -3.83 -0.74 -15.73
C LYS A 30 -5.07 -1.29 -16.47
N LYS A 31 -4.91 -2.29 -17.34
CA LYS A 31 -5.98 -2.96 -18.12
C LYS A 31 -6.55 -4.16 -17.36
N TYR A 32 -6.96 -3.92 -16.13
CA TYR A 32 -7.34 -4.98 -15.19
C TYR A 32 -8.49 -5.87 -15.66
N GLU A 33 -9.49 -5.30 -16.38
CA GLU A 33 -10.60 -6.07 -16.91
C GLU A 33 -10.13 -7.09 -17.96
N GLN A 34 -9.21 -6.69 -18.84
CA GLN A 34 -8.63 -7.58 -19.85
C GLN A 34 -7.76 -8.66 -19.17
N ALA A 35 -7.02 -8.32 -18.12
CA ALA A 35 -6.26 -9.28 -17.34
C ALA A 35 -7.18 -10.34 -16.72
N VAL A 36 -8.29 -9.92 -16.09
CA VAL A 36 -9.29 -10.83 -15.50
C VAL A 36 -9.88 -11.76 -16.56
N GLN A 37 -10.32 -11.25 -17.72
CA GLN A 37 -10.90 -12.07 -18.80
C GLN A 37 -9.93 -13.15 -19.28
N LYS A 38 -8.64 -12.82 -19.43
CA LYS A 38 -7.62 -13.81 -19.82
C LYS A 38 -7.35 -14.82 -18.72
N LEU A 39 -7.25 -14.36 -17.46
CA LEU A 39 -7.06 -15.23 -16.30
C LEU A 39 -8.22 -16.23 -16.16
N GLU A 40 -9.46 -15.82 -16.39
CA GLU A 40 -10.62 -16.73 -16.38
C GLU A 40 -10.45 -17.88 -17.39
N VAL A 41 -9.96 -17.57 -18.60
CA VAL A 41 -9.68 -18.59 -19.61
C VAL A 41 -8.57 -19.55 -19.17
N TYR A 42 -7.50 -19.04 -18.55
CA TYR A 42 -6.39 -19.89 -18.10
C TYR A 42 -6.77 -20.74 -16.89
N ILE A 43 -7.43 -20.15 -15.89
CA ILE A 43 -7.89 -20.85 -14.68
C ILE A 43 -8.92 -21.94 -15.01
N SER A 44 -9.76 -21.75 -16.04
CA SER A 44 -10.71 -22.78 -16.47
C SER A 44 -10.00 -24.09 -16.88
N LYS A 45 -8.75 -24.01 -17.34
CA LYS A 45 -7.93 -25.17 -17.73
C LYS A 45 -7.11 -25.73 -16.56
N THR A 46 -6.73 -24.90 -15.61
CA THR A 46 -5.90 -25.23 -14.45
C THR A 46 -6.46 -24.59 -13.17
N PRO A 47 -7.59 -25.08 -12.62
CA PRO A 47 -8.31 -24.41 -11.52
C PRO A 47 -7.55 -24.29 -10.20
N GLN A 48 -6.49 -25.07 -10.01
CA GLN A 48 -5.67 -25.07 -8.79
C GLN A 48 -4.27 -24.48 -9.01
N ASP A 49 -4.05 -23.80 -10.15
CA ASP A 49 -2.79 -23.12 -10.38
C ASP A 49 -2.68 -21.91 -9.43
N ILE A 50 -1.75 -22.03 -8.47
CA ILE A 50 -1.56 -21.03 -7.40
C ILE A 50 -1.11 -19.67 -7.95
N VAL A 51 -0.33 -19.64 -9.03
CA VAL A 51 0.15 -18.40 -9.65
C VAL A 51 -1.02 -17.67 -10.32
N LEU A 52 -1.83 -18.40 -11.08
CA LEU A 52 -3.00 -17.82 -11.74
C LEU A 52 -4.06 -17.34 -10.73
N LEU A 53 -4.28 -18.09 -9.65
CA LEU A 53 -5.20 -17.69 -8.57
C LEU A 53 -4.70 -16.43 -7.85
N GLU A 54 -3.38 -16.31 -7.63
CA GLU A 54 -2.79 -15.12 -7.03
C GLU A 54 -2.96 -13.90 -7.93
N LEU A 55 -2.59 -14.00 -9.21
CA LEU A 55 -2.77 -12.94 -10.21
C LEU A 55 -4.25 -12.53 -10.36
N MET A 56 -5.18 -13.50 -10.30
CA MET A 56 -6.61 -13.20 -10.33
C MET A 56 -7.06 -12.43 -9.09
N GLY A 57 -6.58 -12.81 -7.91
CA GLY A 57 -6.83 -12.08 -6.67
C GLY A 57 -6.31 -10.66 -6.72
N ASP A 58 -5.09 -10.47 -7.24
CA ASP A 58 -4.47 -9.15 -7.44
C ASP A 58 -5.27 -8.31 -8.44
N ALA A 59 -5.63 -8.87 -9.59
CA ALA A 59 -6.40 -8.17 -10.62
C ALA A 59 -7.78 -7.73 -10.12
N TYR A 60 -8.49 -8.58 -9.37
CA TYR A 60 -9.74 -8.18 -8.70
C TYR A 60 -9.52 -7.11 -7.63
N GLY A 61 -8.42 -7.18 -6.88
CA GLY A 61 -8.04 -6.15 -5.90
C GLY A 61 -7.82 -4.79 -6.57
N PHE A 62 -7.12 -4.74 -7.70
CA PHE A 62 -6.93 -3.51 -8.48
C PHE A 62 -8.24 -2.94 -9.04
N GLN A 63 -9.22 -3.80 -9.35
CA GLN A 63 -10.58 -3.38 -9.74
C GLN A 63 -11.46 -2.97 -8.57
N SER A 64 -10.98 -3.00 -7.33
CA SER A 64 -11.77 -2.85 -6.11
C SER A 64 -12.88 -3.92 -5.96
N ASN A 65 -12.79 -5.04 -6.67
CA ASN A 65 -13.72 -6.15 -6.52
C ASN A 65 -13.30 -7.03 -5.34
N TRP A 66 -13.42 -6.45 -4.14
CA TRP A 66 -12.89 -7.05 -2.91
C TRP A 66 -13.49 -8.41 -2.61
N ALA A 67 -14.80 -8.62 -2.90
CA ALA A 67 -15.46 -9.90 -2.66
C ALA A 67 -14.85 -11.04 -3.50
N LYS A 68 -14.56 -10.79 -4.79
CA LYS A 68 -13.90 -11.77 -5.65
C LYS A 68 -12.44 -11.97 -5.25
N ALA A 69 -11.72 -10.90 -4.91
CA ALA A 69 -10.35 -10.98 -4.41
C ALA A 69 -10.27 -11.84 -3.13
N VAL A 70 -11.18 -11.64 -2.17
CA VAL A 70 -11.31 -12.47 -0.94
C VAL A 70 -11.50 -13.94 -1.30
N SER A 71 -12.33 -14.25 -2.31
CA SER A 71 -12.56 -15.64 -2.75
C SER A 71 -11.28 -16.29 -3.29
N CYS A 72 -10.50 -15.57 -4.13
CA CYS A 72 -9.25 -16.08 -4.69
C CYS A 72 -8.22 -16.35 -3.58
N TYR A 73 -7.98 -15.38 -2.68
CA TYR A 73 -7.01 -15.57 -1.61
C TYR A 73 -7.45 -16.61 -0.57
N LYS A 74 -8.76 -16.79 -0.37
CA LYS A 74 -9.25 -17.90 0.45
C LYS A 74 -8.91 -19.26 -0.17
N GLN A 75 -9.10 -19.42 -1.48
CA GLN A 75 -8.70 -20.65 -2.18
C GLN A 75 -7.19 -20.89 -2.08
N LEU A 76 -6.37 -19.85 -2.22
CA LEU A 76 -4.91 -19.94 -2.02
C LEU A 76 -4.54 -20.40 -0.62
N LEU A 77 -5.23 -19.91 0.41
CA LEU A 77 -5.03 -20.35 1.80
C LEU A 77 -5.50 -21.78 2.04
N ASP A 78 -6.56 -22.22 1.36
CA ASP A 78 -7.02 -23.62 1.42
C ASP A 78 -5.99 -24.57 0.78
N LEU A 79 -5.26 -24.13 -0.27
CA LEU A 79 -4.20 -24.88 -0.93
C LEU A 79 -2.86 -24.82 -0.16
N ASN A 80 -2.53 -23.63 0.40
CA ASN A 80 -1.27 -23.40 1.10
C ASN A 80 -1.47 -22.56 2.38
N PRO A 81 -1.96 -23.17 3.48
CA PRO A 81 -2.33 -22.46 4.71
C PRO A 81 -1.15 -21.90 5.50
N LYS A 82 0.10 -22.26 5.13
CA LYS A 82 1.31 -21.77 5.78
C LYS A 82 2.05 -20.69 5.00
N ASN A 83 1.42 -20.10 3.99
CA ASN A 83 2.00 -19.00 3.23
C ASN A 83 1.66 -17.65 3.89
N ALA A 84 2.67 -16.96 4.42
CA ALA A 84 2.53 -15.67 5.10
C ALA A 84 1.95 -14.59 4.16
N THR A 85 2.41 -14.56 2.91
CA THR A 85 1.95 -13.59 1.91
C THR A 85 0.46 -13.77 1.59
N TYR A 86 -0.04 -15.01 1.53
CA TYR A 86 -1.47 -15.24 1.29
C TYR A 86 -2.33 -14.81 2.48
N HIS A 87 -1.87 -15.01 3.71
CA HIS A 87 -2.53 -14.47 4.89
C HIS A 87 -2.54 -12.94 4.87
N TYR A 88 -1.42 -12.30 4.52
CA TYR A 88 -1.33 -10.85 4.39
C TYR A 88 -2.30 -10.31 3.32
N LYS A 89 -2.27 -10.85 2.10
CA LYS A 89 -3.15 -10.42 1.00
C LYS A 89 -4.62 -10.66 1.33
N TYR A 90 -4.95 -11.83 1.88
CA TYR A 90 -6.32 -12.15 2.31
C TYR A 90 -6.83 -11.16 3.38
N GLY A 91 -6.02 -10.91 4.42
CA GLY A 91 -6.36 -9.95 5.46
C GLY A 91 -6.57 -8.54 4.91
N GLY A 92 -5.72 -8.12 3.96
CA GLY A 92 -5.80 -6.83 3.30
C GLY A 92 -7.10 -6.63 2.51
N VAL A 93 -7.41 -7.54 1.58
CA VAL A 93 -8.65 -7.44 0.77
C VAL A 93 -9.91 -7.61 1.62
N LEU A 94 -9.85 -8.44 2.67
CA LEU A 94 -10.96 -8.58 3.63
C LEU A 94 -11.19 -7.29 4.43
N GLY A 95 -10.11 -6.58 4.79
CA GLY A 95 -10.19 -5.26 5.44
C GLY A 95 -10.82 -4.20 4.55
N LYS A 96 -10.45 -4.19 3.26
CA LYS A 96 -11.07 -3.29 2.26
C LYS A 96 -12.55 -3.59 2.08
N LEU A 97 -12.93 -4.88 1.95
CA LEU A 97 -14.32 -5.30 1.88
C LEU A 97 -15.12 -4.86 3.12
N ALA A 98 -14.56 -5.06 4.33
CA ALA A 98 -15.20 -4.65 5.58
C ALA A 98 -15.41 -3.12 5.67
N LYS A 99 -14.46 -2.33 5.14
CA LYS A 99 -14.56 -0.87 5.08
C LYS A 99 -15.65 -0.42 4.10
N GLU A 100 -15.79 -1.09 2.95
CA GLU A 100 -16.79 -0.77 1.93
C GLU A 100 -18.22 -1.10 2.42
N GLU A 101 -18.41 -2.27 3.02
CA GLU A 101 -19.73 -2.73 3.47
C GLU A 101 -20.37 -1.88 4.57
N ARG A 102 -19.60 -1.11 5.35
CA ARG A 102 -20.06 -0.18 6.44
C ARG A 102 -21.16 -0.73 7.36
N LYS A 103 -21.43 -2.04 7.36
CA LYS A 103 -22.51 -2.71 8.07
C LYS A 103 -21.99 -3.52 9.26
N LEU A 104 -22.91 -4.00 10.10
CA LEU A 104 -22.60 -4.92 11.21
C LEU A 104 -21.88 -6.21 10.75
N SER A 105 -22.06 -6.64 9.50
CA SER A 105 -21.30 -7.72 8.86
C SER A 105 -19.79 -7.43 8.81
N GLY A 106 -19.37 -6.17 8.63
CA GLY A 106 -17.98 -5.77 8.65
C GLY A 106 -17.30 -6.00 10.01
N ILE A 107 -18.03 -5.93 11.13
CA ILE A 107 -17.46 -6.15 12.47
C ILE A 107 -16.93 -7.58 12.63
N GLY A 108 -17.68 -8.58 12.15
CA GLY A 108 -17.24 -9.98 12.16
C GLY A 108 -15.98 -10.22 11.29
N GLN A 109 -15.82 -9.45 10.23
CA GLN A 109 -14.66 -9.55 9.36
C GLN A 109 -13.38 -8.99 10.00
N ILE A 110 -13.48 -7.96 10.86
CA ILE A 110 -12.33 -7.35 11.55
C ILE A 110 -11.54 -8.38 12.38
N SER A 111 -12.23 -9.30 13.06
CA SER A 111 -11.55 -10.39 13.79
C SER A 111 -10.75 -11.28 12.85
N ARG A 112 -11.30 -11.62 11.68
CA ARG A 112 -10.63 -12.44 10.66
C ARG A 112 -9.43 -11.71 10.04
N VAL A 113 -9.56 -10.39 9.78
CA VAL A 113 -8.45 -9.54 9.34
C VAL A 113 -7.30 -9.59 10.33
N LYS A 114 -7.59 -9.36 11.63
CA LYS A 114 -6.58 -9.43 12.70
C LYS A 114 -5.90 -10.78 12.76
N THR A 115 -6.69 -11.87 12.76
CA THR A 115 -6.14 -13.23 12.78
C THR A 115 -5.23 -13.47 11.59
N SER A 116 -5.64 -13.11 10.38
CA SER A 116 -4.82 -13.28 9.18
C SER A 116 -3.49 -12.54 9.27
N PHE A 117 -3.50 -11.28 9.67
CA PHE A 117 -2.26 -10.51 9.81
C PHE A 117 -1.35 -11.06 10.92
N ILE A 118 -1.91 -11.46 12.07
CA ILE A 118 -1.13 -12.06 13.16
C ILE A 118 -0.50 -13.38 12.68
N THR A 119 -1.29 -14.26 12.06
CA THR A 119 -0.76 -15.52 11.48
C THR A 119 0.34 -15.26 10.47
N ALA A 120 0.20 -14.23 9.62
CA ALA A 120 1.27 -13.87 8.68
C ALA A 120 2.57 -13.44 9.39
N THR A 121 2.50 -12.72 10.53
CA THR A 121 3.69 -12.36 11.32
C THR A 121 4.34 -13.55 12.01
N GLU A 122 3.55 -14.55 12.38
CA GLU A 122 4.04 -15.80 13.00
C GLU A 122 4.72 -16.71 11.97
N LEU A 123 4.18 -16.78 10.75
CA LEU A 123 4.72 -17.57 9.65
C LEU A 123 5.99 -16.95 9.05
N ASP A 124 6.04 -15.62 8.94
CA ASP A 124 7.21 -14.87 8.49
C ASP A 124 7.51 -13.70 9.44
N PRO A 125 8.43 -13.93 10.41
CA PRO A 125 8.87 -12.89 11.32
C PRO A 125 9.59 -11.71 10.65
N SER A 126 10.02 -11.82 9.40
CA SER A 126 10.68 -10.74 8.64
C SER A 126 9.74 -9.91 7.77
N HIS A 127 8.46 -10.27 7.67
CA HIS A 127 7.49 -9.65 6.78
C HIS A 127 7.14 -8.21 7.20
N ILE A 128 7.76 -7.22 6.57
CA ILE A 128 7.59 -5.79 6.87
C ILE A 128 6.14 -5.33 6.63
N ASN A 129 5.58 -5.67 5.45
CA ASN A 129 4.28 -5.13 5.04
C ASN A 129 3.12 -5.57 5.95
N VAL A 130 3.15 -6.77 6.51
CA VAL A 130 2.10 -7.20 7.45
C VAL A 130 2.18 -6.46 8.79
N ARG A 131 3.38 -6.04 9.23
CA ARG A 131 3.51 -5.21 10.42
C ARG A 131 2.98 -3.80 10.20
N TRP A 132 3.22 -3.23 9.02
CA TRP A 132 2.57 -1.98 8.61
C TRP A 132 1.05 -2.12 8.62
N ALA A 133 0.50 -3.20 8.04
CA ALA A 133 -0.93 -3.47 8.06
C ALA A 133 -1.51 -3.53 9.48
N LEU A 134 -0.77 -4.10 10.43
CA LEU A 134 -1.17 -4.14 11.86
C LEU A 134 -1.05 -2.77 12.53
N VAL A 135 -0.02 -1.99 12.22
CA VAL A 135 0.11 -0.59 12.68
C VAL A 135 -1.10 0.22 12.23
N GLU A 136 -1.43 0.20 10.95
CA GLU A 136 -2.58 0.91 10.40
C GLU A 136 -3.90 0.41 11.00
N LEU A 137 -4.10 -0.91 11.03
CA LEU A 137 -5.31 -1.52 11.54
C LEU A 137 -5.59 -1.09 13.00
N TYR A 138 -4.60 -1.21 13.88
CA TYR A 138 -4.76 -0.82 15.28
C TYR A 138 -4.88 0.68 15.49
N THR A 139 -4.32 1.49 14.59
CA THR A 139 -4.41 2.95 14.63
C THR A 139 -5.76 3.46 14.13
N GLN A 140 -6.30 2.87 13.07
CA GLN A 140 -7.53 3.35 12.41
C GLN A 140 -8.81 2.79 13.04
N LEU A 141 -8.76 1.62 13.66
CA LEU A 141 -9.96 1.04 14.27
C LEU A 141 -10.38 1.82 15.51
N PRO A 142 -11.70 2.03 15.71
CA PRO A 142 -12.23 2.49 16.99
C PRO A 142 -11.89 1.52 18.13
N SER A 143 -11.74 2.04 19.36
CA SER A 143 -11.34 1.23 20.52
C SER A 143 -12.30 0.07 20.81
N PHE A 144 -13.61 0.25 20.62
CA PHE A 144 -14.62 -0.80 20.79
C PHE A 144 -14.53 -1.94 19.75
N LEU A 145 -13.88 -1.69 18.61
CA LEU A 145 -13.50 -2.71 17.60
C LEU A 145 -12.09 -3.25 17.82
N GLY A 146 -11.46 -2.85 18.93
CA GLY A 146 -10.14 -3.29 19.37
C GLY A 146 -8.99 -2.49 18.74
N GLY A 147 -9.24 -1.25 18.29
CA GLY A 147 -8.20 -0.27 17.98
C GLY A 147 -7.39 0.07 19.23
N SER A 148 -6.11 0.32 19.07
CA SER A 148 -5.20 0.59 20.18
C SER A 148 -3.86 1.15 19.71
N TYR A 149 -3.61 2.40 19.97
CA TYR A 149 -2.30 3.02 19.71
C TYR A 149 -1.15 2.28 20.42
N LYS A 150 -1.41 1.70 21.62
CA LYS A 150 -0.41 0.88 22.32
C LYS A 150 -0.03 -0.36 21.52
N LYS A 151 -1.01 -1.07 20.94
CA LYS A 151 -0.73 -2.24 20.09
C LYS A 151 -0.07 -1.84 18.78
N ALA A 152 -0.50 -0.73 18.18
CA ALA A 152 0.14 -0.19 16.98
C ALA A 152 1.63 0.10 17.21
N LEU A 153 1.98 0.71 18.35
CA LEU A 153 3.37 0.97 18.72
C LEU A 153 4.20 -0.31 18.92
N ILE A 154 3.62 -1.40 19.42
CA ILE A 154 4.32 -2.68 19.52
C ILE A 154 4.76 -3.18 18.13
N TYR A 155 3.89 -3.08 17.13
CA TYR A 155 4.24 -3.47 15.76
C TYR A 155 5.20 -2.48 15.10
N ALA A 156 5.11 -1.19 15.44
CA ALA A 156 6.09 -0.18 15.02
C ALA A 156 7.49 -0.43 15.64
N ASP A 157 7.55 -0.92 16.89
CA ASP A 157 8.82 -1.36 17.51
C ASP A 157 9.41 -2.59 16.79
N GLN A 158 8.56 -3.55 16.38
CA GLN A 158 9.02 -4.68 15.57
C GLN A 158 9.50 -4.25 14.18
N LEU A 159 8.84 -3.26 13.56
CA LEU A 159 9.31 -2.67 12.31
C LEU A 159 10.69 -2.02 12.47
N GLU A 160 10.92 -1.29 13.57
CA GLU A 160 12.22 -0.65 13.83
C GLU A 160 13.36 -1.67 13.94
N GLN A 161 13.09 -2.87 14.50
CA GLN A 161 14.06 -3.96 14.55
C GLN A 161 14.39 -4.54 13.17
N LEU A 162 13.45 -4.52 12.23
CA LEU A 162 13.63 -5.01 10.86
C LEU A 162 14.20 -3.95 9.94
N SER A 163 13.78 -2.70 10.13
CA SER A 163 14.17 -1.54 9.34
C SER A 163 13.93 -0.27 10.18
N GLU A 164 14.99 0.40 10.58
CA GLU A 164 14.91 1.60 11.43
C GLU A 164 14.01 2.67 10.80
N SER A 165 14.14 2.93 9.51
CA SER A 165 13.34 3.94 8.81
C SER A 165 11.85 3.59 8.84
N ASN A 166 11.48 2.35 8.51
CA ASN A 166 10.09 1.88 8.59
C ASN A 166 9.53 2.02 10.01
N GLY A 167 10.29 1.63 11.03
CA GLY A 167 9.89 1.74 12.42
C GLY A 167 9.69 3.20 12.86
N TYR A 168 10.58 4.10 12.47
CA TYR A 168 10.45 5.53 12.81
C TYR A 168 9.25 6.17 12.11
N PHE A 169 9.01 5.90 10.83
CA PHE A 169 7.82 6.39 10.14
C PHE A 169 6.53 5.80 10.72
N ALA A 170 6.52 4.50 11.08
CA ALA A 170 5.37 3.88 11.73
C ALA A 170 5.05 4.51 13.10
N LYS A 171 6.07 4.77 13.93
CA LYS A 171 5.89 5.47 15.20
C LYS A 171 5.39 6.91 14.99
N ALA A 172 5.97 7.63 14.01
CA ALA A 172 5.53 8.97 13.67
C ALA A 172 4.04 8.99 13.30
N TYR A 173 3.61 8.08 12.44
CA TYR A 173 2.21 7.90 12.04
C TYR A 173 1.28 7.64 13.25
N VAL A 174 1.64 6.71 14.12
CA VAL A 174 0.84 6.41 15.32
C VAL A 174 0.75 7.61 16.27
N TYR A 175 1.86 8.33 16.48
CA TYR A 175 1.87 9.52 17.32
C TYR A 175 1.06 10.66 16.72
N GLU A 176 1.12 10.87 15.41
CA GLU A 176 0.31 11.85 14.71
C GLU A 176 -1.19 11.55 14.86
N LYS A 177 -1.62 10.32 14.55
CA LYS A 177 -3.03 9.90 14.67
C LYS A 177 -3.54 9.86 16.13
N SER A 178 -2.62 9.92 17.12
CA SER A 178 -2.96 10.02 18.56
C SER A 178 -2.78 11.42 19.13
N ASP A 179 -2.70 12.47 18.28
CA ASP A 179 -2.53 13.89 18.63
C ASP A 179 -1.26 14.21 19.42
N LYS A 180 -0.27 13.31 19.39
CA LYS A 180 1.05 13.53 20.03
C LYS A 180 2.04 14.16 19.06
N ILE A 181 1.74 15.35 18.58
CA ILE A 181 2.43 16.01 17.46
C ILE A 181 3.94 16.21 17.72
N ALA A 182 4.35 16.53 18.95
CA ALA A 182 5.78 16.69 19.28
C ALA A 182 6.55 15.36 19.09
N SER A 183 5.96 14.24 19.52
CA SER A 183 6.54 12.91 19.33
C SER A 183 6.55 12.52 17.85
N ALA A 184 5.45 12.78 17.14
CA ALA A 184 5.38 12.54 15.70
C ALA A 184 6.51 13.26 14.95
N LYS A 185 6.69 14.56 15.20
CA LYS A 185 7.81 15.34 14.64
C LYS A 185 9.16 14.69 14.91
N THR A 186 9.41 14.30 16.15
CA THR A 186 10.69 13.66 16.53
C THR A 186 10.95 12.40 15.72
N TYR A 187 9.95 11.54 15.57
CA TYR A 187 10.10 10.28 14.84
C TYR A 187 10.14 10.46 13.31
N TYR A 188 9.40 11.40 12.75
CA TYR A 188 9.57 11.79 11.34
C TYR A 188 10.99 12.27 11.03
N LYS A 189 11.57 13.10 11.90
CA LYS A 189 12.97 13.54 11.76
C LYS A 189 13.95 12.36 11.80
N LYS A 190 13.75 11.41 12.73
CA LYS A 190 14.56 10.18 12.80
C LYS A 190 14.43 9.38 11.50
N GLY A 191 13.21 9.16 11.00
CA GLY A 191 12.97 8.46 9.76
C GLY A 191 13.68 9.10 8.58
N LEU A 192 13.60 10.43 8.41
CA LEU A 192 14.33 11.15 7.36
C LEU A 192 15.86 11.04 7.48
N ASN A 193 16.41 10.94 8.68
CA ASN A 193 17.85 10.83 8.88
C ASN A 193 18.39 9.43 8.53
N THR A 194 17.59 8.39 8.73
CA THR A 194 17.95 7.00 8.39
C THR A 194 17.60 6.64 6.95
N TRP A 195 16.82 7.48 6.28
CA TRP A 195 16.40 7.27 4.91
C TRP A 195 17.54 7.62 3.95
N ASN A 196 18.17 6.61 3.36
CA ASN A 196 19.22 6.82 2.34
C ASN A 196 18.57 7.04 0.98
N GLU A 197 18.83 8.19 0.38
CA GLU A 197 18.32 8.60 -0.94
C GLU A 197 18.61 7.60 -2.07
N SER A 198 19.71 6.83 -1.96
CA SER A 198 20.11 5.82 -2.95
C SER A 198 19.37 4.48 -2.84
N GLY A 199 18.68 4.21 -1.74
CA GLY A 199 17.98 2.93 -1.50
C GLY A 199 16.50 2.95 -1.86
N CYS A 200 15.88 4.13 -1.83
CA CYS A 200 14.44 4.27 -1.87
C CYS A 200 13.79 3.91 -3.21
N PHE A 201 14.40 4.34 -4.30
CA PHE A 201 13.87 4.07 -5.65
C PHE A 201 14.40 2.78 -6.28
N GLN A 202 15.45 2.17 -5.72
CA GLN A 202 16.10 1.00 -6.34
C GLN A 202 15.81 -0.34 -5.66
N SER A 203 15.56 -0.37 -4.35
CA SER A 203 15.35 -1.65 -3.64
C SER A 203 13.88 -1.99 -3.40
N GLU A 204 12.99 -1.04 -3.51
CA GLU A 204 11.54 -1.20 -3.49
C GLU A 204 10.92 -0.92 -4.87
N VAL A 205 11.69 -1.10 -5.95
CA VAL A 205 11.08 -1.23 -7.27
C VAL A 205 10.13 -2.41 -7.18
N LEU A 206 9.03 -2.05 -6.76
CA LEU A 206 7.71 -2.57 -6.84
C LEU A 206 7.66 -3.64 -7.90
N ASP A 207 7.52 -4.82 -7.46
CA ASP A 207 6.76 -5.78 -8.21
C ASP A 207 5.35 -5.19 -8.36
N SER A 208 5.21 -4.30 -9.35
CA SER A 208 3.96 -3.59 -9.68
C SER A 208 2.86 -4.56 -10.09
N THR A 209 3.23 -5.81 -10.36
CA THR A 209 2.34 -6.88 -10.78
C THR A 209 1.62 -7.52 -9.61
N HIS A 210 2.15 -7.39 -8.38
CA HIS A 210 1.52 -7.95 -7.18
C HIS A 210 0.83 -6.88 -6.33
N LEU A 211 -0.33 -7.23 -5.77
CA LEU A 211 -1.10 -6.37 -4.88
C LEU A 211 -0.33 -6.15 -3.56
N ASN A 212 0.51 -5.13 -3.52
CA ASN A 212 1.18 -4.68 -2.30
C ASN A 212 0.45 -3.46 -1.73
N MET A 213 -0.16 -3.61 -0.56
CA MET A 213 -1.08 -2.63 0.00
C MET A 213 -0.38 -1.49 0.78
N HIS A 214 0.95 -1.54 1.00
CA HIS A 214 1.63 -0.59 1.89
C HIS A 214 2.82 0.15 1.29
N THR A 215 3.35 -0.27 0.16
CA THR A 215 4.54 0.38 -0.44
C THR A 215 4.32 1.84 -0.78
N ASN A 216 3.17 2.18 -1.34
CA ASN A 216 2.87 3.55 -1.75
C ASN A 216 2.68 4.48 -0.53
N PHE A 217 2.13 3.97 0.58
CA PHE A 217 1.90 4.75 1.79
C PHE A 217 3.19 5.34 2.39
N LEU A 218 4.33 4.63 2.29
CA LEU A 218 5.60 5.15 2.80
C LEU A 218 6.06 6.41 2.05
N HIS A 219 5.78 6.51 0.75
CA HIS A 219 6.05 7.71 -0.04
C HIS A 219 5.26 8.92 0.48
N PHE A 220 3.99 8.72 0.85
CA PHE A 220 3.17 9.76 1.47
C PHE A 220 3.78 10.23 2.81
N LEU A 221 4.22 9.29 3.66
CA LEU A 221 4.83 9.62 4.97
C LEU A 221 6.17 10.35 4.84
N VAL A 222 7.01 10.00 3.87
CA VAL A 222 8.25 10.72 3.59
C VAL A 222 7.96 12.17 3.17
N ALA A 223 7.01 12.35 2.25
CA ALA A 223 6.59 13.69 1.83
C ALA A 223 6.04 14.51 3.00
N THR A 224 5.20 13.90 3.85
CA THR A 224 4.67 14.52 5.09
C THR A 224 5.81 14.98 6.00
N ALA A 225 6.81 14.13 6.21
CA ALA A 225 7.97 14.47 7.03
C ALA A 225 8.76 15.65 6.45
N CYS A 226 8.93 15.71 5.13
CA CYS A 226 9.61 16.80 4.44
C CYS A 226 8.88 18.14 4.59
N VAL A 227 7.55 18.16 4.50
CA VAL A 227 6.71 19.34 4.74
C VAL A 227 6.83 19.78 6.20
N LEU A 228 6.64 18.84 7.14
CA LEU A 228 6.57 19.09 8.57
C LEU A 228 7.88 19.70 9.13
N HIS A 229 9.00 19.37 8.51
CA HIS A 229 10.33 19.86 8.88
C HIS A 229 10.88 20.91 7.91
N SER A 230 10.15 21.27 6.85
CA SER A 230 10.60 22.20 5.80
C SER A 230 12.01 21.85 5.29
N THR A 231 12.27 20.57 5.09
CA THR A 231 13.61 20.07 4.70
C THR A 231 13.47 19.05 3.56
N ARG A 232 14.55 18.85 2.79
CA ARG A 232 14.59 17.90 1.66
C ARG A 232 13.37 18.03 0.73
N LEU A 233 12.94 19.26 0.45
CA LEU A 233 11.70 19.55 -0.25
C LEU A 233 11.63 18.90 -1.64
N THR A 234 12.77 18.79 -2.35
CA THR A 234 12.82 18.10 -3.65
C THR A 234 12.58 16.61 -3.51
N VAL A 235 13.14 15.98 -2.48
CA VAL A 235 12.88 14.56 -2.16
C VAL A 235 11.41 14.36 -1.81
N GLY A 236 10.86 15.20 -0.93
CA GLY A 236 9.43 15.18 -0.60
C GLY A 236 8.55 15.29 -1.83
N GLN A 237 8.94 16.18 -2.79
CA GLN A 237 8.21 16.34 -4.04
C GLN A 237 8.22 15.07 -4.90
N GLN A 238 9.39 14.45 -5.09
CA GLN A 238 9.51 13.19 -5.85
C GLN A 238 8.65 12.08 -5.24
N HIS A 239 8.60 11.98 -3.90
CA HIS A 239 7.81 11.00 -3.21
C HIS A 239 6.30 11.24 -3.35
N ILE A 240 5.84 12.48 -3.22
CA ILE A 240 4.41 12.75 -3.36
C ILE A 240 3.94 12.63 -4.81
N ASP A 241 4.78 13.00 -5.78
CA ASP A 241 4.49 12.80 -7.20
C ASP A 241 4.35 11.31 -7.50
N TYR A 242 5.30 10.48 -7.01
CA TYR A 242 5.21 9.04 -7.13
C TYR A 242 3.93 8.47 -6.50
N TYR A 243 3.54 8.94 -5.30
CA TYR A 243 2.31 8.52 -4.64
C TYR A 243 1.07 8.83 -5.50
N ILE A 244 1.00 10.04 -6.06
CA ILE A 244 -0.13 10.48 -6.89
C ILE A 244 -0.21 9.65 -8.17
N ASP A 245 0.91 9.45 -8.87
CA ASP A 245 0.96 8.72 -10.14
C ASP A 245 0.60 7.22 -9.97
N ASN A 246 0.92 6.65 -8.81
CA ASN A 246 0.67 5.24 -8.49
C ASN A 246 -0.52 5.03 -7.55
N ASN A 247 -1.30 6.09 -7.26
CA ASN A 247 -2.45 5.99 -6.38
C ASN A 247 -3.51 5.03 -6.94
N SER A 248 -4.09 4.28 -6.04
CA SER A 248 -5.10 3.27 -6.34
C SER A 248 -6.05 3.08 -5.15
N SER A 249 -7.11 2.33 -5.35
CA SER A 249 -8.07 1.99 -4.28
C SER A 249 -7.46 1.21 -3.10
N LYS A 250 -6.25 0.66 -3.26
CA LYS A 250 -5.52 -0.03 -2.19
C LYS A 250 -4.88 0.92 -1.19
N ASP A 251 -4.65 2.17 -1.58
CA ASP A 251 -3.98 3.15 -0.71
C ASP A 251 -4.85 3.57 0.46
N SER A 252 -4.23 3.90 1.59
CA SER A 252 -4.91 4.29 2.82
C SER A 252 -5.25 5.77 2.86
N GLU A 253 -4.38 6.62 2.35
CA GLU A 253 -4.60 8.06 2.31
C GLU A 253 -5.27 8.46 0.98
N PRO A 254 -6.30 9.32 1.02
CA PRO A 254 -7.02 9.70 -0.18
C PRO A 254 -6.22 10.68 -1.04
N LEU A 255 -6.55 10.71 -2.34
CA LEU A 255 -5.81 11.49 -3.32
C LEU A 255 -5.90 13.00 -3.08
N GLU A 256 -7.01 13.50 -2.51
CA GLU A 256 -7.14 14.91 -2.13
C GLU A 256 -6.14 15.32 -1.05
N GLU A 257 -5.79 14.42 -0.11
CA GLU A 257 -4.74 14.67 0.89
C GLU A 257 -3.35 14.72 0.24
N ALA A 258 -3.10 13.87 -0.75
CA ALA A 258 -1.84 13.88 -1.48
C ALA A 258 -1.64 15.18 -2.26
N TYR A 259 -2.67 15.69 -2.93
CA TYR A 259 -2.61 16.98 -3.62
C TYR A 259 -2.45 18.16 -2.65
N LEU A 260 -3.06 18.12 -1.47
CA LEU A 260 -2.81 19.12 -0.43
C LEU A 260 -1.33 19.12 -0.01
N LEU A 261 -0.77 17.94 0.23
CA LEU A 261 0.63 17.78 0.62
C LEU A 261 1.58 18.24 -0.49
N GLN A 262 1.25 17.95 -1.76
CA GLN A 262 1.98 18.43 -2.93
C GLN A 262 1.96 19.97 -3.02
N ALA A 263 0.80 20.59 -2.80
CA ALA A 263 0.67 22.05 -2.78
C ALA A 263 1.53 22.69 -1.68
N GLN A 264 1.57 22.09 -0.48
CA GLN A 264 2.40 22.54 0.62
C GLN A 264 3.90 22.46 0.27
N LEU A 265 4.34 21.40 -0.39
CA LEU A 265 5.72 21.25 -0.88
C LEU A 265 6.08 22.32 -1.91
N PHE A 266 5.22 22.56 -2.89
CA PHE A 266 5.43 23.62 -3.89
C PHE A 266 5.46 25.01 -3.24
N LYS A 267 4.56 25.29 -2.29
CA LYS A 267 4.57 26.54 -1.52
C LYS A 267 5.91 26.75 -0.79
N LEU A 268 6.40 25.72 -0.09
CA LEU A 268 7.69 25.77 0.62
C LEU A 268 8.89 25.94 -0.33
N GLN A 269 8.77 25.52 -1.59
CA GLN A 269 9.75 25.73 -2.66
C GLN A 269 9.58 27.09 -3.37
N ASN A 270 8.64 27.92 -2.95
CA ASN A 270 8.25 29.18 -3.60
C ASN A 270 7.78 29.02 -5.06
N LYS A 271 7.20 27.86 -5.40
CA LYS A 271 6.61 27.53 -6.69
C LYS A 271 5.09 27.77 -6.61
N ILE A 272 4.69 29.05 -6.60
CA ILE A 272 3.32 29.47 -6.32
C ILE A 272 2.32 28.99 -7.39
N PRO A 273 2.61 29.07 -8.71
CA PRO A 273 1.70 28.55 -9.74
C PRO A 273 1.42 27.05 -9.58
N GLU A 274 2.44 26.25 -9.32
CA GLU A 274 2.32 24.80 -9.13
C GLU A 274 1.55 24.48 -7.83
N ALA A 275 1.78 25.25 -6.77
CA ALA A 275 1.04 25.12 -5.52
C ALA A 275 -0.47 25.37 -5.72
N ILE A 276 -0.84 26.38 -6.54
CA ILE A 276 -2.24 26.67 -6.89
C ILE A 276 -2.83 25.51 -7.69
N ALA A 277 -2.13 25.03 -8.70
CA ALA A 277 -2.60 23.91 -9.52
C ALA A 277 -2.89 22.66 -8.67
N SER A 278 -1.99 22.33 -7.72
CA SER A 278 -2.17 21.18 -6.84
C SER A 278 -3.34 21.38 -5.87
N ILE A 279 -3.49 22.57 -5.26
CA ILE A 279 -4.60 22.83 -4.33
C ILE A 279 -5.96 22.81 -5.04
N ASP A 280 -6.02 23.25 -6.30
CA ASP A 280 -7.23 23.18 -7.12
C ASP A 280 -7.60 21.72 -7.42
N GLN A 281 -6.63 20.82 -7.63
CA GLN A 281 -6.90 19.38 -7.76
C GLN A 281 -7.45 18.77 -6.46
N ALA A 282 -6.90 19.15 -5.30
CA ALA A 282 -7.44 18.70 -4.01
C ALA A 282 -8.89 19.11 -3.82
N LEU A 283 -9.23 20.36 -4.16
CA LEU A 283 -10.58 20.91 -4.03
C LEU A 283 -11.54 20.40 -5.12
N LEU A 284 -11.04 20.03 -6.29
CA LEU A 284 -11.84 19.35 -7.33
C LEU A 284 -12.32 17.98 -6.83
N LEU A 285 -11.46 17.24 -6.15
CA LEU A 285 -11.80 15.92 -5.57
C LEU A 285 -12.70 16.04 -4.34
N LYS A 286 -12.48 17.08 -3.50
CA LYS A 286 -13.23 17.31 -2.26
C LYS A 286 -13.49 18.81 -2.04
N PRO A 287 -14.59 19.34 -2.61
CA PRO A 287 -14.87 20.80 -2.57
C PRO A 287 -14.94 21.40 -1.17
N ASN A 288 -15.35 20.65 -0.15
CA ASN A 288 -15.48 21.10 1.24
C ASN A 288 -14.29 20.67 2.12
N PHE A 289 -13.09 20.50 1.52
CA PHE A 289 -11.90 20.13 2.24
C PHE A 289 -11.32 21.34 3.01
N ALA A 290 -11.63 21.44 4.30
CA ALA A 290 -11.33 22.62 5.12
C ALA A 290 -9.84 22.98 5.14
N GLU A 291 -8.95 21.96 5.26
CA GLU A 291 -7.50 22.13 5.26
C GLU A 291 -7.00 22.68 3.92
N ALA A 292 -7.51 22.17 2.81
CA ALA A 292 -7.16 22.65 1.48
C ALA A 292 -7.65 24.08 1.23
N LEU A 293 -8.86 24.43 1.66
CA LEU A 293 -9.38 25.81 1.57
C LEU A 293 -8.51 26.78 2.37
N LYS A 294 -8.09 26.40 3.56
CA LYS A 294 -7.18 27.20 4.37
C LYS A 294 -5.81 27.35 3.69
N GLU A 295 -5.26 26.27 3.15
CA GLU A 295 -3.98 26.29 2.46
C GLU A 295 -4.04 27.15 1.19
N GLN A 296 -5.15 27.08 0.44
CA GLN A 296 -5.38 27.92 -0.74
C GLN A 296 -5.30 29.41 -0.39
N GLN A 297 -5.94 29.83 0.70
CA GLN A 297 -5.87 31.22 1.17
C GLN A 297 -4.43 31.64 1.47
N LEU A 298 -3.64 30.77 2.15
CA LEU A 298 -2.24 31.03 2.44
C LEU A 298 -1.39 31.16 1.17
N ILE A 299 -1.62 30.33 0.17
CA ILE A 299 -0.91 30.37 -1.12
C ILE A 299 -1.26 31.66 -1.88
N LEU A 300 -2.54 32.06 -1.90
CA LEU A 300 -2.98 33.27 -2.59
C LEU A 300 -2.38 34.56 -2.00
N LEU A 301 -2.09 34.60 -0.70
CA LEU A 301 -1.39 35.72 -0.05
C LEU A 301 0.07 35.85 -0.49
N LEU A 302 0.66 34.81 -1.09
CA LEU A 302 2.03 34.80 -1.59
C LEU A 302 2.12 35.14 -3.08
N LYS A 303 0.97 35.38 -3.76
CA LYS A 303 0.98 35.88 -5.14
C LYS A 303 1.61 37.27 -5.18
N PRO A 304 2.58 37.51 -6.09
CA PRO A 304 3.19 38.82 -6.26
C PRO A 304 2.17 39.87 -6.72
#